data_55df625e6fb071ba8f44d90312981c1e
#
_entry.id   55df625e6fb071ba8f44d90312981c1e
#
_cell.length_a   1.000
_cell.length_b   1.000
_cell.length_c   1.000
_cell.angle_alpha   90.00
_cell.angle_beta   90.00
_cell.angle_gamma   90.00
#
_symmetry.space_group_name_H-M   'P 1'
#
loop_
_entity.id
_entity.type
_entity.pdbx_description
1 polymer ?
#
loop_
_entity_poly.entity_id
_entity_poly.type
_entity_poly.pdbx_seq_one_letter_code
_entity_poly.pdbx_strand_id
1 'polypeptide(L)'
;MRKYVIGNWKCHKSSSDGRSWLNRFGGLYRSHPEVEIILAPSIISLENVATHLQGMQLTNISLAAQDVSPFPKGSYTGAVAADMIRPSAGYVIIGHSERSRYFRETGQDIANKISEAADSGLIPIVCVEEDSFVPRLSTLVDIECERALVAYTPVDALNFNIAESPE
;
A
#
# COMPACT_ATOMS: atom_id res chain seq x y z
N MET A 1 3.21 20.96 6.47
CA MET A 1 2.33 19.76 6.39
C MET A 1 2.96 18.79 5.41
N ARG A 2 3.22 17.54 5.81
CA ARG A 2 3.87 16.54 4.94
C ARG A 2 2.93 16.13 3.80
N LYS A 3 3.44 16.11 2.59
CA LYS A 3 2.74 15.66 1.38
C LYS A 3 3.15 14.23 1.05
N TYR A 4 2.24 13.42 0.57
CA TYR A 4 2.48 12.02 0.20
C TYR A 4 2.23 11.82 -1.29
N VAL A 5 3.17 11.17 -1.96
CA VAL A 5 3.03 10.71 -3.35
C VAL A 5 3.09 9.20 -3.34
N ILE A 6 1.97 8.53 -3.67
CA ILE A 6 1.85 7.08 -3.57
C ILE A 6 1.84 6.47 -4.96
N GLY A 7 2.81 5.64 -5.27
CA GLY A 7 2.95 4.90 -6.53
C GLY A 7 2.59 3.42 -6.35
N ASN A 8 1.33 3.06 -6.61
CA ASN A 8 0.90 1.67 -6.63
C ASN A 8 1.28 1.03 -7.98
N TRP A 9 2.24 0.09 -7.96
CA TRP A 9 2.69 -0.59 -9.19
C TRP A 9 1.74 -1.67 -9.65
N LYS A 10 0.72 -1.98 -8.86
CA LYS A 10 -0.24 -3.05 -9.15
C LYS A 10 0.50 -4.37 -9.48
N CYS A 11 0.05 -5.14 -10.46
CA CYS A 11 0.69 -6.41 -10.85
C CYS A 11 1.55 -6.29 -12.12
N HIS A 12 2.33 -5.18 -12.24
CA HIS A 12 3.07 -4.91 -13.48
C HIS A 12 4.58 -5.20 -13.43
N LYS A 13 5.23 -5.08 -12.28
CA LYS A 13 6.70 -5.11 -12.21
C LYS A 13 7.22 -6.34 -11.49
N SER A 14 8.16 -7.04 -12.15
CA SER A 14 8.99 -8.04 -11.49
C SER A 14 10.04 -7.39 -10.57
N SER A 15 10.75 -8.19 -9.77
CA SER A 15 11.86 -7.70 -8.95
C SER A 15 12.97 -7.03 -9.76
N SER A 16 13.29 -7.55 -10.95
CA SER A 16 14.29 -6.95 -11.86
C SER A 16 13.84 -5.62 -12.43
N ASP A 17 12.54 -5.53 -12.83
CA ASP A 17 11.96 -4.28 -13.33
C ASP A 17 11.93 -3.22 -12.24
N GLY A 18 11.57 -3.61 -11.02
CA GLY A 18 11.56 -2.73 -9.85
C GLY A 18 12.94 -2.13 -9.57
N ARG A 19 14.00 -2.96 -9.57
CA ARG A 19 15.38 -2.46 -9.39
C ARG A 19 15.82 -1.53 -10.53
N SER A 20 15.51 -1.90 -11.76
CA SER A 20 15.85 -1.06 -12.94
C SER A 20 15.14 0.29 -12.88
N TRP A 21 13.86 0.28 -12.46
CA TRP A 21 13.08 1.50 -12.26
C TRP A 21 13.68 2.37 -11.15
N LEU A 22 14.02 1.78 -9.98
CA LEU A 22 14.63 2.50 -8.87
C LEU A 22 15.97 3.13 -9.24
N ASN A 23 16.82 2.43 -9.99
CA ASN A 23 18.10 2.99 -10.46
C ASN A 23 17.88 4.23 -11.32
N ARG A 24 16.95 4.17 -12.28
CA ARG A 24 16.62 5.32 -13.13
C ARG A 24 16.01 6.46 -12.32
N PHE A 25 15.07 6.13 -11.45
CA PHE A 25 14.42 7.09 -10.57
C PHE A 25 15.43 7.78 -9.66
N GLY A 26 16.29 7.01 -8.98
CA GLY A 26 17.30 7.54 -8.06
C GLY A 26 18.28 8.50 -8.72
N GLY A 27 18.63 8.28 -9.99
CA GLY A 27 19.46 9.20 -10.76
C GLY A 27 18.82 10.59 -11.02
N LEU A 28 17.49 10.62 -11.03
CA LEU A 28 16.73 11.86 -11.28
C LEU A 28 16.15 12.47 -9.99
N TYR A 29 15.98 11.67 -8.95
CA TYR A 29 15.30 12.06 -7.73
C TYR A 29 16.07 13.13 -6.95
N ARG A 30 15.34 14.13 -6.49
CA ARG A 30 15.82 15.12 -5.53
C ARG A 30 14.85 15.15 -4.36
N SER A 31 15.33 14.82 -3.18
CA SER A 31 14.48 14.78 -1.99
C SER A 31 13.97 16.16 -1.62
N HIS A 32 12.74 16.22 -1.12
CA HIS A 32 12.16 17.43 -0.56
C HIS A 32 11.68 17.14 0.86
N PRO A 33 11.99 17.97 1.87
CA PRO A 33 11.74 17.67 3.28
C PRO A 33 10.24 17.49 3.61
N GLU A 34 9.37 18.15 2.85
CA GLU A 34 7.92 18.05 3.06
C GLU A 34 7.22 16.98 2.22
N VAL A 35 7.94 16.27 1.36
CA VAL A 35 7.36 15.24 0.47
C VAL A 35 7.89 13.86 0.83
N GLU A 36 7.00 12.92 1.03
CA GLU A 36 7.33 11.50 1.13
C GLU A 36 6.77 10.76 -0.08
N ILE A 37 7.61 9.95 -0.72
CA ILE A 37 7.21 9.05 -1.79
C ILE A 37 7.04 7.65 -1.22
N ILE A 38 5.88 7.05 -1.44
CA ILE A 38 5.57 5.68 -1.02
C ILE A 38 5.39 4.83 -2.27
N LEU A 39 6.24 3.82 -2.45
CA LEU A 39 6.15 2.90 -3.58
C LEU A 39 5.55 1.58 -3.11
N ALA A 40 4.57 1.07 -3.84
CA ALA A 40 3.91 -0.19 -3.53
C ALA A 40 4.17 -1.23 -4.63
N PRO A 41 5.29 -1.98 -4.56
CA PRO A 41 5.57 -3.08 -5.46
C PRO A 41 4.68 -4.30 -5.15
N SER A 42 4.62 -5.26 -6.10
CA SER A 42 3.98 -6.54 -5.84
C SER A 42 4.67 -7.30 -4.70
N ILE A 43 3.92 -8.14 -3.99
CA ILE A 43 4.44 -8.85 -2.80
C ILE A 43 5.68 -9.69 -3.10
N ILE A 44 5.75 -10.33 -4.28
CA ILE A 44 6.90 -11.13 -4.71
C ILE A 44 8.16 -10.29 -4.98
N SER A 45 8.01 -8.98 -5.13
CA SER A 45 9.11 -8.04 -5.40
C SER A 45 9.47 -7.19 -4.18
N LEU A 46 8.60 -7.14 -3.16
CA LEU A 46 8.70 -6.20 -2.05
C LEU A 46 10.04 -6.28 -1.31
N GLU A 47 10.45 -7.46 -0.88
CA GLU A 47 11.70 -7.67 -0.14
C GLU A 47 12.94 -7.29 -0.98
N ASN A 48 12.96 -7.72 -2.25
CA ASN A 48 14.04 -7.36 -3.17
C ASN A 48 14.15 -5.86 -3.41
N VAL A 49 13.01 -5.19 -3.58
CA VAL A 49 12.93 -3.74 -3.78
C VAL A 49 13.37 -3.02 -2.50
N ALA A 50 12.96 -3.52 -1.32
CA ALA A 50 13.35 -2.96 -0.02
C ALA A 50 14.88 -3.01 0.18
N THR A 51 15.48 -4.18 -0.03
CA THR A 51 16.93 -4.37 0.09
C THR A 51 17.69 -3.45 -0.89
N HIS A 52 17.20 -3.34 -2.13
CA HIS A 52 17.83 -2.47 -3.13
C HIS A 52 17.74 -0.99 -2.74
N LEU A 53 16.56 -0.55 -2.30
CA LEU A 53 16.31 0.83 -1.88
C LEU A 53 17.18 1.24 -0.69
N GLN A 54 17.38 0.34 0.30
CA GLN A 54 18.26 0.57 1.43
C GLN A 54 19.71 0.86 0.99
N GLY A 55 20.20 0.15 -0.02
CA GLY A 55 21.54 0.37 -0.59
C GLY A 55 21.69 1.70 -1.33
N MET A 56 20.60 2.33 -1.76
CA MET A 56 20.63 3.58 -2.54
C MET A 56 20.75 4.84 -1.66
N GLN A 57 20.54 4.74 -0.35
CA GLN A 57 20.58 5.88 0.59
C GLN A 57 19.68 7.07 0.20
N LEU A 58 18.58 6.81 -0.49
CA LEU A 58 17.60 7.83 -0.84
C LEU A 58 16.73 8.18 0.38
N THR A 59 16.52 9.47 0.61
CA THR A 59 15.71 9.97 1.73
C THR A 59 14.29 10.27 1.31
N ASN A 60 13.33 10.20 2.25
CA ASN A 60 11.91 10.45 2.02
C ASN A 60 11.26 9.53 0.97
N ILE A 61 11.75 8.28 0.90
CA ILE A 61 11.15 7.21 0.11
C ILE A 61 10.88 6.04 1.05
N SER A 62 9.64 5.57 1.03
CA SER A 62 9.15 4.44 1.81
C SER A 62 8.51 3.40 0.91
N LEU A 63 8.32 2.20 1.43
CA LEU A 63 7.60 1.13 0.74
C LEU A 63 6.29 0.82 1.43
N ALA A 64 5.30 0.42 0.62
CA ALA A 64 4.04 -0.14 1.04
C ALA A 64 3.84 -1.54 0.45
N ALA A 65 3.24 -2.45 1.20
CA ALA A 65 2.63 -3.62 0.60
C ALA A 65 1.31 -3.23 -0.09
N GLN A 66 0.92 -3.99 -1.12
CA GLN A 66 -0.33 -3.74 -1.86
C GLN A 66 -1.55 -4.35 -1.16
N ASP A 67 -1.33 -5.25 -0.22
CA ASP A 67 -2.35 -5.93 0.58
C ASP A 67 -1.70 -6.63 1.79
N VAL A 68 -2.55 -7.10 2.73
CA VAL A 68 -2.16 -7.86 3.91
C VAL A 68 -3.23 -8.91 4.22
N SER A 69 -2.87 -9.96 4.93
CA SER A 69 -3.82 -10.95 5.47
C SER A 69 -4.76 -10.29 6.50
N PRO A 70 -6.06 -10.66 6.53
CA PRO A 70 -6.96 -10.29 7.63
C PRO A 70 -6.74 -11.15 8.89
N PHE A 71 -5.68 -11.96 8.93
CA PHE A 71 -5.34 -12.88 10.01
C PHE A 71 -3.87 -12.74 10.37
N PRO A 72 -3.50 -12.98 11.64
CA PRO A 72 -2.10 -13.00 12.08
C PRO A 72 -1.32 -14.15 11.44
N LYS A 73 -0.05 -14.31 11.79
CA LYS A 73 0.72 -15.50 11.42
C LYS A 73 0.03 -16.78 11.88
N GLY A 74 -0.12 -17.75 10.98
CA GLY A 74 -0.80 -19.00 11.29
C GLY A 74 -1.01 -19.90 10.07
N SER A 75 -1.94 -20.84 10.19
CA SER A 75 -2.25 -21.85 9.17
C SER A 75 -3.18 -21.29 8.08
N TYR A 76 -2.74 -20.29 7.37
CA TYR A 76 -3.49 -19.60 6.31
C TYR A 76 -2.70 -19.66 5.01
N THR A 77 -2.76 -20.80 4.32
CA THR A 77 -1.98 -21.05 3.10
C THR A 77 -2.18 -19.96 2.05
N GLY A 78 -1.09 -19.34 1.62
CA GLY A 78 -1.07 -18.27 0.63
C GLY A 78 -1.29 -16.86 1.18
N ALA A 79 -1.67 -16.70 2.45
CA ALA A 79 -1.80 -15.40 3.06
C ALA A 79 -0.41 -14.81 3.45
N VAL A 80 -0.30 -13.50 3.48
CA VAL A 80 0.90 -12.78 3.92
C VAL A 80 0.52 -11.92 5.13
N ALA A 81 0.94 -12.32 6.31
CA ALA A 81 0.65 -11.62 7.55
C ALA A 81 1.41 -10.28 7.65
N ALA A 82 0.87 -9.34 8.40
CA ALA A 82 1.44 -8.00 8.58
C ALA A 82 2.87 -8.04 9.15
N ASP A 83 3.13 -8.92 10.12
CA ASP A 83 4.47 -9.15 10.67
C ASP A 83 5.52 -9.62 9.64
N MET A 84 5.09 -10.31 8.59
CA MET A 84 5.98 -10.74 7.50
C MET A 84 6.33 -9.57 6.57
N ILE A 85 5.44 -8.60 6.46
CA ILE A 85 5.60 -7.39 5.64
C ILE A 85 6.47 -6.35 6.33
N ARG A 86 6.30 -6.19 7.64
CA ARG A 86 6.89 -5.12 8.45
C ARG A 86 8.41 -4.92 8.28
N PRO A 87 9.25 -5.95 8.11
CA PRO A 87 10.68 -5.78 7.84
C PRO A 87 11.00 -5.09 6.51
N SER A 88 10.09 -5.18 5.53
CA SER A 88 10.30 -4.68 4.16
C SER A 88 9.52 -3.42 3.83
N ALA A 89 8.47 -3.09 4.59
CA ALA A 89 7.62 -1.93 4.33
C ALA A 89 7.17 -1.25 5.62
N GLY A 90 6.95 0.07 5.56
CA GLY A 90 6.37 0.85 6.65
C GLY A 90 4.87 1.07 6.50
N TYR A 91 4.33 0.82 5.30
CA TYR A 91 2.95 1.09 4.94
C TYR A 91 2.30 -0.14 4.29
N VAL A 92 0.96 -0.16 4.26
CA VAL A 92 0.18 -1.16 3.52
C VAL A 92 -1.09 -0.54 2.95
N ILE A 93 -1.41 -0.84 1.69
CA ILE A 93 -2.66 -0.43 1.04
C ILE A 93 -3.75 -1.43 1.46
N ILE A 94 -4.88 -0.92 1.96
CA ILE A 94 -6.01 -1.73 2.43
C ILE A 94 -7.31 -1.22 1.81
N GLY A 95 -8.16 -2.15 1.36
CA GLY A 95 -9.49 -1.87 0.83
C GLY A 95 -9.49 -1.19 -0.54
N HIS A 96 -8.45 -1.42 -1.37
CA HIS A 96 -8.41 -0.90 -2.73
C HIS A 96 -9.60 -1.41 -3.55
N SER A 97 -10.22 -0.54 -4.36
CA SER A 97 -11.42 -0.84 -5.15
C SER A 97 -11.31 -2.10 -6.01
N GLU A 98 -10.14 -2.35 -6.58
CA GLU A 98 -9.87 -3.56 -7.37
C GLU A 98 -10.04 -4.83 -6.51
N ARG A 99 -9.67 -4.79 -5.22
CA ARG A 99 -9.81 -5.94 -4.33
C ARG A 99 -11.28 -6.23 -4.00
N SER A 100 -12.05 -5.20 -3.70
CA SER A 100 -13.50 -5.37 -3.49
C SER A 100 -14.17 -5.88 -4.77
N ARG A 101 -13.78 -5.36 -5.93
CA ARG A 101 -14.38 -5.72 -7.24
C ARG A 101 -13.99 -7.13 -7.70
N TYR A 102 -12.70 -7.49 -7.68
CA TYR A 102 -12.20 -8.72 -8.31
C TYR A 102 -11.96 -9.85 -7.32
N PHE A 103 -11.70 -9.56 -6.06
CA PHE A 103 -11.41 -10.55 -5.02
C PHE A 103 -12.52 -10.66 -3.97
N ARG A 104 -13.61 -9.89 -4.13
CA ARG A 104 -14.77 -9.87 -3.24
C ARG A 104 -14.42 -9.59 -1.78
N GLU A 105 -13.43 -8.76 -1.57
CA GLU A 105 -13.01 -8.34 -0.23
C GLU A 105 -14.15 -7.61 0.47
N THR A 106 -14.51 -8.08 1.65
CA THR A 106 -15.62 -7.55 2.44
C THR A 106 -15.19 -6.42 3.37
N GLY A 107 -16.15 -5.64 3.89
CA GLY A 107 -15.88 -4.64 4.91
C GLY A 107 -15.26 -5.24 6.18
N GLN A 108 -15.64 -6.47 6.55
CA GLN A 108 -15.05 -7.17 7.70
C GLN A 108 -13.60 -7.57 7.44
N ASP A 109 -13.28 -8.04 6.23
CA ASP A 109 -11.88 -8.33 5.87
C ASP A 109 -11.03 -7.07 5.98
N ILE A 110 -11.55 -5.94 5.49
CA ILE A 110 -10.86 -4.65 5.54
C ILE A 110 -10.63 -4.21 6.99
N ALA A 111 -11.64 -4.32 7.86
CA ALA A 111 -11.52 -4.00 9.28
C ALA A 111 -10.44 -4.86 9.96
N ASN A 112 -10.45 -6.17 9.73
CA ASN A 112 -9.46 -7.09 10.28
C ASN A 112 -8.04 -6.74 9.76
N LYS A 113 -7.89 -6.43 8.47
CA LYS A 113 -6.60 -6.02 7.90
C LYS A 113 -6.06 -4.74 8.49
N ILE A 114 -6.93 -3.76 8.78
CA ILE A 114 -6.53 -2.52 9.44
C ILE A 114 -6.01 -2.82 10.84
N SER A 115 -6.70 -3.68 11.61
CA SER A 115 -6.27 -4.10 12.95
C SER A 115 -4.90 -4.80 12.89
N GLU A 116 -4.77 -5.83 12.05
CA GLU A 116 -3.51 -6.57 11.90
C GLU A 116 -2.33 -5.66 11.48
N ALA A 117 -2.59 -4.68 10.61
CA ALA A 117 -1.57 -3.71 10.20
C ALA A 117 -1.16 -2.80 11.36
N ALA A 118 -2.14 -2.27 12.13
CA ALA A 118 -1.89 -1.41 13.28
C ALA A 118 -1.11 -2.15 14.37
N ASP A 119 -1.52 -3.36 14.71
CA ASP A 119 -0.89 -4.21 15.74
C ASP A 119 0.57 -4.54 15.39
N SER A 120 0.88 -4.70 14.11
CA SER A 120 2.23 -4.95 13.60
C SER A 120 3.07 -3.69 13.42
N GLY A 121 2.52 -2.50 13.67
CA GLY A 121 3.18 -1.21 13.48
C GLY A 121 3.33 -0.77 12.02
N LEU A 122 2.57 -1.37 11.08
CA LEU A 122 2.41 -0.85 9.74
C LEU A 122 1.43 0.34 9.76
N ILE A 123 1.67 1.31 8.88
CA ILE A 123 0.75 2.42 8.69
C ILE A 123 -0.22 2.06 7.56
N PRO A 124 -1.52 1.86 7.85
CA PRO A 124 -2.48 1.57 6.81
C PRO A 124 -2.74 2.79 5.91
N ILE A 125 -2.78 2.54 4.60
CA ILE A 125 -3.29 3.45 3.58
C ILE A 125 -4.68 2.94 3.23
N VAL A 126 -5.70 3.47 3.87
CA VAL A 126 -7.08 3.01 3.72
C VAL A 126 -7.71 3.67 2.51
N CYS A 127 -8.00 2.87 1.49
CA CYS A 127 -8.71 3.34 0.32
C CYS A 127 -10.20 3.48 0.62
N VAL A 128 -10.80 4.60 0.25
CA VAL A 128 -12.22 4.90 0.46
C VAL A 128 -12.86 5.45 -0.82
N GLU A 129 -14.10 5.09 -1.03
CA GLU A 129 -15.01 5.64 -2.03
C GLU A 129 -16.20 6.28 -1.29
N GLU A 130 -17.09 6.98 -1.99
CA GLU A 130 -18.22 7.68 -1.35
C GLU A 130 -19.01 6.76 -0.39
N ASP A 131 -19.41 5.59 -0.85
CA ASP A 131 -20.24 4.65 -0.07
C ASP A 131 -19.50 3.99 1.09
N SER A 132 -18.18 3.91 1.02
CA SER A 132 -17.33 3.24 2.02
C SER A 132 -16.65 4.20 3.00
N PHE A 133 -16.78 5.50 2.78
CA PHE A 133 -16.06 6.52 3.53
C PHE A 133 -16.34 6.45 5.04
N VAL A 134 -17.60 6.57 5.42
CA VAL A 134 -18.00 6.59 6.85
C VAL A 134 -17.69 5.26 7.54
N PRO A 135 -18.08 4.07 7.01
CA PRO A 135 -17.78 2.80 7.67
C PRO A 135 -16.28 2.56 7.88
N ARG A 136 -15.43 2.90 6.89
CA ARG A 136 -13.99 2.67 7.00
C ARG A 136 -13.30 3.63 7.96
N LEU A 137 -13.75 4.89 8.04
CA LEU A 137 -13.25 5.83 9.04
C LEU A 137 -13.69 5.45 10.45
N SER A 138 -14.92 4.97 10.64
CA SER A 138 -15.38 4.46 11.94
C SER A 138 -14.49 3.31 12.42
N THR A 139 -14.11 2.39 11.53
CA THR A 139 -13.18 1.31 11.86
C THR A 139 -11.84 1.83 12.39
N LEU A 140 -11.27 2.88 11.80
CA LEU A 140 -10.03 3.47 12.28
C LEU A 140 -10.16 4.04 13.70
N VAL A 141 -11.31 4.60 14.03
CA VAL A 141 -11.60 5.11 15.37
C VAL A 141 -11.80 3.96 16.35
N ASP A 142 -12.57 2.95 15.98
CA ASP A 142 -12.92 1.81 16.84
C ASP A 142 -11.69 0.99 17.25
N ILE A 143 -10.68 0.91 16.38
CA ILE A 143 -9.41 0.20 16.68
C ILE A 143 -8.31 1.12 17.22
N GLU A 144 -8.64 2.37 17.53
CA GLU A 144 -7.68 3.38 18.03
C GLU A 144 -6.42 3.49 17.15
N CYS A 145 -6.59 3.44 15.82
CA CYS A 145 -5.47 3.53 14.89
C CYS A 145 -4.93 4.96 14.84
N GLU A 146 -3.89 5.22 15.61
CA GLU A 146 -3.30 6.57 15.76
C GLU A 146 -2.68 7.11 14.46
N ARG A 147 -2.27 6.22 13.55
CA ARG A 147 -1.55 6.60 12.33
C ARG A 147 -2.13 5.87 11.13
N ALA A 148 -2.86 6.59 10.29
CA ALA A 148 -3.36 6.08 9.02
C ALA A 148 -3.30 7.17 7.95
N LEU A 149 -3.19 6.76 6.69
CA LEU A 149 -3.46 7.62 5.53
C LEU A 149 -4.79 7.19 4.93
N VAL A 150 -5.60 8.16 4.53
CA VAL A 150 -6.87 7.91 3.83
C VAL A 150 -6.68 8.28 2.36
N ALA A 151 -6.87 7.31 1.47
CA ALA A 151 -6.80 7.48 0.03
C ALA A 151 -8.22 7.52 -0.55
N TYR A 152 -8.77 8.71 -0.75
CA TYR A 152 -10.08 8.89 -1.36
C TYR A 152 -10.00 8.78 -2.87
N THR A 153 -10.85 7.93 -3.46
CA THR A 153 -10.97 7.76 -4.92
C THR A 153 -12.41 8.10 -5.33
N PRO A 154 -12.65 9.24 -5.99
CA PRO A 154 -13.97 9.56 -6.50
C PRO A 154 -14.40 8.58 -7.61
N VAL A 155 -15.71 8.28 -7.70
CA VAL A 155 -16.28 7.33 -8.66
C VAL A 155 -15.90 7.66 -10.09
N ASP A 156 -15.86 8.94 -10.44
CA ASP A 156 -15.49 9.39 -11.78
C ASP A 156 -14.05 9.04 -12.17
N ALA A 157 -13.12 9.07 -11.19
CA ALA A 157 -11.74 8.68 -11.43
C ALA A 157 -11.59 7.16 -11.69
N LEU A 158 -12.50 6.33 -11.17
CA LEU A 158 -12.53 4.89 -11.44
C LEU A 158 -12.97 4.57 -12.88
N ASN A 159 -13.83 5.40 -13.45
CA ASN A 159 -14.31 5.23 -14.82
C ASN A 159 -13.24 5.60 -15.86
N PHE A 160 -12.38 6.56 -15.58
CA PHE A 160 -11.26 6.93 -16.47
C PHE A 160 -10.16 5.86 -16.54
N ASN A 161 -9.94 5.07 -15.48
CA ASN A 161 -8.97 3.99 -15.48
C ASN A 161 -9.37 2.77 -16.35
N ILE A 162 -10.60 2.73 -16.87
CA ILE A 162 -11.06 1.68 -17.81
C ILE A 162 -10.78 2.08 -19.26
N ALA A 163 -10.54 3.37 -19.55
CA ALA A 163 -10.46 3.91 -20.90
C ALA A 163 -9.02 4.01 -21.44
N GLU A 164 -7.99 3.91 -20.61
CA GLU A 164 -6.61 4.06 -21.05
C GLU A 164 -5.79 2.80 -20.68
N SER A 165 -5.88 1.79 -21.53
CA SER A 165 -4.76 0.86 -21.71
C SER A 165 -3.72 1.60 -22.53
N PRO A 166 -2.52 1.88 -22.02
CA PRO A 166 -1.45 2.39 -22.88
C PRO A 166 -1.08 1.27 -23.86
N GLU A 167 -1.21 1.52 -25.13
CA GLU A 167 -0.61 0.73 -26.20
C GLU A 167 0.93 0.73 -26.08
#